data_44eea5e45ade83b2d713bd57b54ea2c2
#
_entry.id   44eea5e45ade83b2d713bd57b54ea2c2
#
_cell.length_a   1.000
_cell.length_b   1.000
_cell.length_c   1.000
_cell.angle_alpha   90.00
_cell.angle_beta   90.00
_cell.angle_gamma   90.00
#
_symmetry.space_group_name_H-M   'P 1'
#
loop_
_entity.id
_entity.type
_entity.pdbx_description
1 polymer ?
#
loop_
_entity_poly.entity_id
_entity_poly.type
_entity_poly.pdbx_seq_one_letter_code
_entity_poly.pdbx_strand_id
1 'polypeptide(L)'
;MIALDTSVAVPLLLESHSAHESVKRWAKGRKLTLCAHSLVETYAVLTKLPGDNRLAGEDAVRVIDDTFPSPLMLPDAVGKNIHRRLESAGVLGGAVYDGLVALTALENGIPLASRDRRAVNNYLSLGVEVQLVV
;
A
#
# COMPACT_ATOMS: atom_id res chain seq x y z
N MET A 1 7.22 -12.08 -3.63
CA MET A 1 6.04 -11.31 -3.20
C MET A 1 6.39 -9.84 -3.11
N ILE A 2 5.48 -8.98 -3.49
CA ILE A 2 5.64 -7.51 -3.45
C ILE A 2 4.44 -6.93 -2.73
N ALA A 3 4.67 -6.03 -1.78
CA ALA A 3 3.61 -5.27 -1.13
C ALA A 3 3.29 -4.02 -1.97
N LEU A 4 2.02 -3.67 -2.05
CA LEU A 4 1.58 -2.49 -2.80
C LEU A 4 1.20 -1.39 -1.82
N ASP A 5 1.57 -0.15 -2.13
CA ASP A 5 0.92 0.98 -1.48
C ASP A 5 -0.39 1.31 -2.21
N THR A 6 -1.14 2.26 -1.66
CA THR A 6 -2.46 2.62 -2.17
C THR A 6 -2.39 3.15 -3.61
N SER A 7 -1.28 3.80 -4.00
CA SER A 7 -1.11 4.34 -5.35
C SER A 7 -1.03 3.27 -6.43
N VAL A 8 -0.70 2.02 -6.06
CA VAL A 8 -0.70 0.86 -6.97
C VAL A 8 -1.96 0.03 -6.78
N ALA A 9 -2.39 -0.18 -5.53
CA ALA A 9 -3.55 -1.02 -5.23
C ALA A 9 -4.85 -0.48 -5.85
N VAL A 10 -5.10 0.81 -5.73
CA VAL A 10 -6.34 1.41 -6.24
C VAL A 10 -6.46 1.26 -7.76
N PRO A 11 -5.47 1.68 -8.58
CA PRO A 11 -5.60 1.49 -10.03
C PRO A 11 -5.62 0.01 -10.43
N LEU A 12 -5.01 -0.89 -9.68
CA LEU A 12 -5.11 -2.32 -9.95
C LEU A 12 -6.53 -2.83 -9.82
N LEU A 13 -7.25 -2.40 -8.78
CA LEU A 13 -8.59 -2.87 -8.45
C LEU A 13 -9.71 -2.13 -9.20
N LEU A 14 -9.45 -0.91 -9.64
CA LEU A 14 -10.47 -0.02 -10.21
C LEU A 14 -10.32 0.07 -11.73
N GLU A 15 -11.18 -0.64 -12.47
CA GLU A 15 -11.13 -0.69 -13.93
C GLU A 15 -11.27 0.69 -14.60
N SER A 16 -12.00 1.60 -13.98
CA SER A 16 -12.19 2.96 -14.50
C SER A 16 -10.99 3.89 -14.31
N HIS A 17 -9.99 3.46 -13.53
CA HIS A 17 -8.81 4.27 -13.29
C HIS A 17 -7.93 4.36 -14.56
N SER A 18 -7.42 5.57 -14.88
CA SER A 18 -6.63 5.80 -16.09
C SER A 18 -5.37 4.92 -16.16
N ALA A 19 -4.80 4.54 -15.02
CA ALA A 19 -3.61 3.69 -14.95
C ALA A 19 -3.93 2.19 -14.80
N HIS A 20 -5.21 1.80 -14.82
CA HIS A 20 -5.60 0.41 -14.59
C HIS A 20 -4.87 -0.58 -15.50
N GLU A 21 -4.87 -0.34 -16.80
CA GLU A 21 -4.29 -1.27 -17.76
C GLU A 21 -2.78 -1.40 -17.60
N SER A 22 -2.07 -0.30 -17.37
CA SER A 22 -0.61 -0.35 -17.19
C SER A 22 -0.23 -1.06 -15.90
N VAL A 23 -0.95 -0.81 -14.81
CA VAL A 23 -0.71 -1.48 -13.52
C VAL A 23 -1.07 -2.95 -13.61
N LYS A 24 -2.16 -3.30 -14.27
CA LYS A 24 -2.58 -4.68 -14.48
C LYS A 24 -1.52 -5.48 -15.25
N ARG A 25 -0.94 -4.89 -16.31
CA ARG A 25 0.16 -5.53 -17.05
C ARG A 25 1.38 -5.75 -16.17
N TRP A 26 1.76 -4.74 -15.40
CA TRP A 26 2.86 -4.85 -14.46
C TRP A 26 2.62 -5.95 -13.42
N ALA A 27 1.39 -6.07 -12.93
CA ALA A 27 1.03 -7.02 -11.88
C ALA A 27 1.00 -8.47 -12.35
N LYS A 28 0.89 -8.70 -13.66
CA LYS A 28 0.73 -10.05 -14.22
C LYS A 28 1.90 -10.95 -13.85
N GLY A 29 1.57 -12.12 -13.27
CA GLY A 29 2.56 -13.11 -12.87
C GLY A 29 3.30 -12.80 -11.56
N ARG A 30 2.97 -11.71 -10.89
CA ARG A 30 3.57 -11.35 -9.61
C ARG A 30 2.68 -11.77 -8.45
N LYS A 31 3.30 -12.16 -7.34
CA LYS A 31 2.58 -12.38 -6.09
C LYS A 31 2.52 -11.05 -5.35
N LEU A 32 1.30 -10.58 -5.10
CA LEU A 32 1.04 -9.26 -4.54
C LEU A 32 0.37 -9.36 -3.18
N THR A 33 0.64 -8.38 -2.33
CA THR A 33 0.00 -8.26 -1.03
C THR A 33 -0.17 -6.79 -0.64
N LEU A 34 -0.91 -6.54 0.43
CA LEU A 34 -1.05 -5.23 1.06
C LEU A 34 -0.54 -5.30 2.50
N CYS A 35 0.02 -4.20 2.97
CA CYS A 35 0.17 -3.99 4.40
C CYS A 35 -1.20 -3.64 5.00
N ALA A 36 -1.43 -3.96 6.27
CA ALA A 36 -2.71 -3.71 6.93
C ALA A 36 -3.17 -2.25 6.80
N HIS A 37 -2.23 -1.29 6.91
CA HIS A 37 -2.57 0.12 6.76
C HIS A 37 -3.00 0.45 5.31
N SER A 38 -2.30 -0.07 4.31
CA SER A 38 -2.68 0.11 2.90
C SER A 38 -4.02 -0.51 2.58
N LEU A 39 -4.36 -1.61 3.25
CA LEU A 39 -5.67 -2.25 3.11
C LEU A 39 -6.78 -1.29 3.56
N VAL A 40 -6.61 -0.65 4.72
CA VAL A 40 -7.58 0.32 5.24
C VAL A 40 -7.70 1.53 4.30
N GLU A 41 -6.58 2.07 3.85
CA GLU A 41 -6.57 3.19 2.92
C GLU A 41 -7.22 2.84 1.58
N THR A 42 -6.93 1.66 1.04
CA THR A 42 -7.54 1.19 -0.21
C THR A 42 -9.05 1.07 -0.07
N TYR A 43 -9.53 0.48 1.02
CA TYR A 43 -10.95 0.42 1.33
C TYR A 43 -11.56 1.83 1.39
N ALA A 44 -10.91 2.75 2.10
CA ALA A 44 -11.39 4.11 2.22
C ALA A 44 -11.52 4.81 0.86
N VAL A 45 -10.53 4.66 -0.02
CA VAL A 45 -10.58 5.27 -1.36
C VAL A 45 -11.71 4.68 -2.20
N LEU A 46 -11.83 3.36 -2.26
CA LEU A 46 -12.84 2.68 -3.08
C LEU A 46 -14.27 3.04 -2.66
N THR A 47 -14.50 3.23 -1.36
CA THR A 47 -15.84 3.49 -0.83
C THR A 47 -16.22 4.97 -0.79
N LYS A 48 -15.29 5.88 -1.15
CA LYS A 48 -15.58 7.32 -1.20
C LYS A 48 -15.40 7.96 -2.57
N LEU A 49 -15.16 7.17 -3.60
CA LEU A 49 -15.05 7.69 -4.96
C LEU A 49 -16.34 8.43 -5.37
N PRO A 50 -16.24 9.49 -6.21
CA PRO A 50 -17.40 10.23 -6.64
C PRO A 50 -18.24 9.46 -7.65
N GLY A 51 -19.56 9.69 -7.63
CA GLY A 51 -20.49 9.18 -8.63
C GLY A 51 -20.56 7.67 -8.70
N ASP A 52 -20.69 7.16 -9.93
CA ASP A 52 -20.89 5.73 -10.19
C ASP A 52 -19.63 4.88 -9.98
N ASN A 53 -18.48 5.50 -9.82
CA ASN A 53 -17.24 4.78 -9.55
C ASN A 53 -17.13 4.28 -8.11
N ARG A 54 -17.95 4.81 -7.21
CA ARG A 54 -17.95 4.43 -5.80
C ARG A 54 -18.43 3.01 -5.62
N LEU A 55 -17.65 2.20 -4.89
CA LEU A 55 -18.05 0.85 -4.54
C LEU A 55 -18.87 0.86 -3.25
N ALA A 56 -19.86 -0.02 -3.18
CA ALA A 56 -20.48 -0.37 -1.91
C ALA A 56 -19.45 -1.06 -1.02
N GLY A 57 -19.59 -0.93 0.31
CA GLY A 57 -18.62 -1.51 1.23
C GLY A 57 -18.40 -3.01 1.01
N GLU A 58 -19.47 -3.77 0.81
CA GLU A 58 -19.39 -5.22 0.57
C GLU A 58 -18.63 -5.58 -0.71
N ASP A 59 -18.78 -4.76 -1.77
CA ASP A 59 -18.06 -4.97 -3.03
C ASP A 59 -16.57 -4.64 -2.87
N ALA A 60 -16.25 -3.58 -2.13
CA ALA A 60 -14.86 -3.23 -1.84
C ALA A 60 -14.16 -4.34 -1.05
N VAL A 61 -14.81 -4.90 -0.04
CA VAL A 61 -14.29 -6.03 0.73
C VAL A 61 -14.01 -7.22 -0.18
N ARG A 62 -14.97 -7.57 -1.04
CA ARG A 62 -14.83 -8.72 -1.94
C ARG A 62 -13.64 -8.56 -2.90
N VAL A 63 -13.51 -7.40 -3.51
CA VAL A 63 -12.43 -7.11 -4.47
C VAL A 63 -11.07 -7.17 -3.77
N ILE A 64 -10.97 -6.62 -2.58
CA ILE A 64 -9.72 -6.63 -1.80
C ILE A 64 -9.37 -8.07 -1.40
N ASP A 65 -10.32 -8.81 -0.84
CA ASP A 65 -10.08 -10.16 -0.36
C ASP A 65 -9.70 -11.13 -1.49
N ASP A 66 -10.34 -11.00 -2.65
CA ASP A 66 -10.06 -11.85 -3.81
C ASP A 66 -8.66 -11.58 -4.38
N THR A 67 -8.18 -10.35 -4.28
CA THR A 67 -6.89 -9.95 -4.83
C THR A 67 -5.75 -10.13 -3.83
N PHE A 68 -6.00 -9.86 -2.54
CA PHE A 68 -4.99 -9.84 -1.48
C PHE A 68 -5.43 -10.68 -0.28
N PRO A 69 -5.37 -12.02 -0.38
CA PRO A 69 -5.93 -12.89 0.67
C PRO A 69 -5.18 -12.87 1.99
N SER A 70 -3.92 -12.44 2.00
CA SER A 70 -3.06 -12.49 3.20
C SER A 70 -2.30 -11.18 3.39
N PRO A 71 -2.92 -10.16 4.01
CA PRO A 71 -2.25 -8.89 4.26
C PRO A 71 -1.10 -9.04 5.26
N LEU A 72 -0.10 -8.18 5.12
CA LEU A 72 1.04 -8.14 6.02
C LEU A 72 0.72 -7.33 7.27
N MET A 73 1.16 -7.84 8.41
CA MET A 73 1.01 -7.17 9.69
C MET A 73 2.35 -6.69 10.22
N LEU A 74 2.34 -5.56 10.91
CA LEU A 74 3.51 -5.10 11.64
C LEU A 74 3.69 -5.98 12.88
N PRO A 75 4.89 -6.54 13.15
CA PRO A 75 5.14 -7.31 14.37
C PRO A 75 4.89 -6.46 15.62
N ASP A 76 4.31 -7.06 16.67
CA ASP A 76 3.93 -6.36 17.90
C ASP A 76 5.10 -5.57 18.52
N ALA A 77 6.28 -6.17 18.57
CA ALA A 77 7.45 -5.52 19.14
C ALA A 77 7.84 -4.23 18.41
N VAL A 78 7.67 -4.20 17.09
CA VAL A 78 7.92 -3.01 16.27
C VAL A 78 6.76 -2.04 16.40
N GLY A 79 5.52 -2.54 16.38
CA GLY A 79 4.32 -1.71 16.51
C GLY A 79 4.30 -0.88 17.79
N LYS A 80 4.73 -1.45 18.90
CA LYS A 80 4.80 -0.77 20.20
C LYS A 80 5.82 0.38 20.22
N ASN A 81 6.80 0.36 19.32
CA ASN A 81 7.90 1.33 19.27
C ASN A 81 7.95 2.08 17.94
N ILE A 82 6.87 2.04 17.16
CA ILE A 82 6.87 2.57 15.80
C ILE A 82 7.22 4.06 15.75
N HIS A 83 6.75 4.83 16.72
CA HIS A 83 7.03 6.26 16.81
C HIS A 83 8.53 6.54 16.97
N ARG A 84 9.27 5.67 17.65
CA ARG A 84 10.72 5.80 17.81
C ARG A 84 11.46 5.51 16.49
N ARG A 85 10.99 4.50 15.75
CA ARG A 85 11.55 4.16 14.44
C ARG A 85 11.31 5.29 13.42
N LEU A 86 10.12 5.87 13.42
CA LEU A 86 9.78 7.01 12.55
C LEU A 86 10.62 8.23 12.89
N GLU A 87 10.74 8.57 14.16
CA GLU A 87 11.56 9.70 14.61
C GLU A 87 13.03 9.53 14.20
N SER A 88 13.61 8.35 14.42
CA SER A 88 15.01 8.06 14.06
C SER A 88 15.27 8.20 12.56
N ALA A 89 14.28 7.95 11.72
CA ALA A 89 14.38 8.08 10.27
C ALA A 89 14.04 9.49 9.77
N GLY A 90 13.68 10.42 10.67
CA GLY A 90 13.28 11.78 10.30
C GLY A 90 11.91 11.87 9.65
N VAL A 91 11.05 10.86 9.85
CA VAL A 91 9.69 10.81 9.28
C VAL A 91 8.72 11.44 10.26
N LEU A 92 8.12 12.56 9.87
CA LEU A 92 7.31 13.43 10.75
C LEU A 92 5.97 13.76 10.09
N GLY A 93 4.99 14.12 10.93
CA GLY A 93 3.69 14.60 10.45
C GLY A 93 2.97 13.60 9.56
N GLY A 94 2.40 14.07 8.46
CA GLY A 94 1.62 13.23 7.55
C GLY A 94 2.41 12.10 6.89
N ALA A 95 3.72 12.23 6.79
CA ALA A 95 4.58 11.20 6.23
C ALA A 95 4.64 9.92 7.08
N VAL A 96 4.16 9.95 8.33
CA VAL A 96 4.16 8.78 9.23
C VAL A 96 3.30 7.64 8.70
N TYR A 97 2.26 7.92 7.92
CA TYR A 97 1.39 6.87 7.36
C TYR A 97 2.11 6.09 6.27
N ASP A 98 2.88 6.76 5.42
CA ASP A 98 3.79 6.11 4.47
C ASP A 98 4.85 5.31 5.23
N GLY A 99 5.36 5.87 6.32
CA GLY A 99 6.32 5.19 7.18
C GLY A 99 5.78 3.90 7.77
N LEU A 100 4.52 3.88 8.17
CA LEU A 100 3.84 2.69 8.69
C LEU A 100 3.80 1.58 7.64
N VAL A 101 3.47 1.93 6.41
CA VAL A 101 3.46 0.98 5.28
C VAL A 101 4.87 0.44 5.01
N ALA A 102 5.85 1.34 4.94
CA ALA A 102 7.24 0.97 4.68
C ALA A 102 7.80 0.03 5.75
N LEU A 103 7.57 0.33 7.03
CA LEU A 103 8.04 -0.51 8.14
C LEU A 103 7.37 -1.88 8.15
N THR A 104 6.09 -1.94 7.80
CA THR A 104 5.39 -3.22 7.71
C THR A 104 6.01 -4.11 6.63
N ALA A 105 6.30 -3.57 5.46
CA ALA A 105 6.96 -4.31 4.38
C ALA A 105 8.39 -4.72 4.78
N LEU A 106 9.16 -3.78 5.34
CA LEU A 106 10.54 -4.02 5.76
C LEU A 106 10.63 -5.16 6.78
N GLU A 107 9.82 -5.12 7.81
CA GLU A 107 9.84 -6.12 8.89
C GLU A 107 9.39 -7.50 8.41
N ASN A 108 8.67 -7.57 7.31
CA ASN A 108 8.30 -8.83 6.66
C ASN A 108 9.28 -9.25 5.56
N GLY A 109 10.33 -8.46 5.32
CA GLY A 109 11.33 -8.77 4.29
C GLY A 109 10.80 -8.69 2.87
N ILE A 110 9.82 -7.84 2.61
CA ILE A 110 9.10 -7.76 1.33
C ILE A 110 9.29 -6.38 0.72
N PRO A 111 9.66 -6.29 -0.58
CA PRO A 111 9.77 -5.00 -1.25
C PRO A 111 8.41 -4.34 -1.44
N LEU A 112 8.41 -3.02 -1.55
CA LEU A 112 7.22 -2.19 -1.68
C LEU A 112 7.15 -1.57 -3.07
N ALA A 113 6.00 -1.67 -3.71
CA ALA A 113 5.74 -1.03 -5.00
C ALA A 113 4.89 0.22 -4.81
N SER A 114 5.25 1.29 -5.50
CA SER A 114 4.56 2.58 -5.43
C SER A 114 4.55 3.27 -6.79
N ARG A 115 3.54 4.10 -7.01
CA ARG A 115 3.47 5.05 -8.13
C ARG A 115 3.65 6.49 -7.66
N ASP A 116 3.81 6.70 -6.37
CA ASP A 116 3.95 8.03 -5.78
C ASP A 116 5.42 8.36 -5.52
N ARG A 117 6.00 9.20 -6.38
CA ARG A 117 7.41 9.61 -6.28
C ARG A 117 7.73 10.33 -4.97
N ARG A 118 6.74 11.02 -4.37
CA ARG A 118 6.94 11.71 -3.09
C ARG A 118 7.06 10.72 -1.94
N ALA A 119 6.25 9.67 -1.95
CA ALA A 119 6.29 8.63 -0.93
C ALA A 119 7.59 7.81 -0.99
N VAL A 120 8.14 7.60 -2.18
CA VAL A 120 9.36 6.81 -2.37
C VAL A 120 10.52 7.30 -1.48
N ASN A 121 10.71 8.60 -1.34
CA ASN A 121 11.78 9.14 -0.49
C ASN A 121 11.59 8.74 0.98
N ASN A 122 10.36 8.77 1.48
CA ASN A 122 10.04 8.33 2.83
C ASN A 122 10.31 6.83 3.00
N TYR A 123 9.94 6.03 2.01
CA TYR A 123 10.19 4.59 2.03
C TYR A 123 11.69 4.27 2.07
N LEU A 124 12.46 4.93 1.20
CA LEU A 124 13.91 4.72 1.14
C LEU A 124 14.62 5.13 2.43
N SER A 125 14.17 6.20 3.09
CA SER A 125 14.76 6.64 4.36
C SER A 125 14.57 5.63 5.48
N LEU A 126 13.57 4.77 5.37
CA LEU A 126 13.30 3.70 6.32
C LEU A 126 13.98 2.37 5.95
N GLY A 127 14.63 2.30 4.78
CA GLY A 127 15.43 1.16 4.38
C GLY A 127 14.70 0.05 3.65
N VAL A 128 13.42 0.26 3.27
CA VAL A 128 12.69 -0.73 2.47
C VAL A 128 13.10 -0.64 1.01
N GLU A 129 13.18 -1.79 0.33
CA GLU A 129 13.38 -1.84 -1.11
C GLU A 129 12.11 -1.38 -1.81
N VAL A 130 12.24 -0.41 -2.73
CA VAL A 130 11.10 0.19 -3.43
C VAL A 130 11.20 -0.06 -4.92
N GLN A 131 10.07 -0.46 -5.52
CA GLN A 131 9.91 -0.52 -6.96
C GLN A 131 8.91 0.57 -7.38
N LEU A 132 9.37 1.50 -8.22
CA LEU A 132 8.50 2.51 -8.80
C LEU A 132 7.77 1.92 -10.00
N VAL A 133 6.43 1.96 -9.95
CA VAL A 133 5.56 1.46 -11.02
C VAL A 133 5.13 2.63 -11.88
N VAL A 134 5.42 2.58 -13.16
CA VAL A 134 5.09 3.64 -14.12
C VAL A 134 4.02 3.21 -15.13
#